data_0be04d92f0ec9a929a72218da044b750
#
_entry.id   0be04d92f0ec9a929a72218da044b750
#
_cell.length_a   1.000
_cell.length_b   1.000
_cell.length_c   1.000
_cell.angle_alpha   90.00
_cell.angle_beta   90.00
_cell.angle_gamma   90.00
#
_symmetry.space_group_name_H-M   'P 1'
#
loop_
_entity.id
_entity.type
_entity.pdbx_description
1 polymer ?
#
loop_
_entity_poly.entity_id
_entity_poly.type
_entity_poly.pdbx_seq_one_letter_code
_entity_poly.pdbx_strand_id
1 'polypeptide(L)'
;MRVAIAGAGNVGLFIANDLRAAGHEVLLMEQNPSVKARAETADGIEWHVGDACEVSSLREAGLERCDVIVAATGDDEDNLVISLLAKQEFAVPRVIARVNHPQNEWLFNENWGVDLSVSTPHLITALVEEAV
;
A
#
# COMPACT_ATOMS: atom_id res chain seq x y z
N MET A 1 15.23 1.63 -3.45
CA MET A 1 14.35 0.51 -3.08
C MET A 1 13.29 0.31 -4.14
N ARG A 2 12.76 -0.87 -4.23
CA ARG A 2 11.59 -1.16 -5.05
C ARG A 2 10.35 -1.22 -4.14
N VAL A 3 9.41 -0.34 -4.38
CA VAL A 3 8.21 -0.16 -3.54
C VAL A 3 6.97 -0.45 -4.36
N ALA A 4 6.14 -1.36 -3.87
CA ALA A 4 4.82 -1.62 -4.42
C ALA A 4 3.77 -0.82 -3.64
N ILE A 5 2.81 -0.24 -4.35
CA ILE A 5 1.68 0.46 -3.75
C ILE A 5 0.41 -0.15 -4.29
N ALA A 6 -0.44 -0.65 -3.42
CA ALA A 6 -1.74 -1.20 -3.79
C ALA A 6 -2.82 -0.15 -3.54
N GLY A 7 -3.48 0.26 -4.61
CA GLY A 7 -4.49 1.30 -4.62
C GLY A 7 -3.97 2.62 -5.19
N ALA A 8 -4.56 3.03 -6.32
CA ALA A 8 -4.20 4.25 -7.04
C ALA A 8 -5.23 5.37 -6.87
N GLY A 9 -5.83 5.46 -5.69
CA GLY A 9 -6.61 6.61 -5.29
C GLY A 9 -5.69 7.79 -4.96
N ASN A 10 -6.23 8.87 -4.42
CA ASN A 10 -5.46 10.09 -4.15
C ASN A 10 -4.23 9.84 -3.28
N VAL A 11 -4.36 9.02 -2.25
CA VAL A 11 -3.25 8.73 -1.33
C VAL A 11 -2.18 7.89 -2.02
N GLY A 12 -2.57 6.80 -2.68
CA GLY A 12 -1.63 5.92 -3.38
C GLY A 12 -0.89 6.61 -4.51
N LEU A 13 -1.59 7.42 -5.30
CA LEU A 13 -0.98 8.21 -6.37
C LEU A 13 0.03 9.22 -5.83
N PHE A 14 -0.32 9.93 -4.76
CA PHE A 14 0.59 10.88 -4.15
C PHE A 14 1.87 10.19 -3.68
N ILE A 15 1.73 9.07 -2.96
CA ILE A 15 2.88 8.31 -2.47
C ILE A 15 3.74 7.81 -3.64
N ALA A 16 3.11 7.28 -4.69
CA ALA A 16 3.82 6.78 -5.86
C ALA A 16 4.67 7.87 -6.52
N ASN A 17 4.09 9.03 -6.78
CA ASN A 17 4.79 10.13 -7.40
C ASN A 17 5.91 10.68 -6.50
N ASP A 18 5.65 10.78 -5.20
CA ASP A 18 6.62 11.29 -4.23
C ASP A 18 7.85 10.35 -4.13
N LEU A 19 7.61 9.05 -4.03
CA LEU A 19 8.69 8.05 -3.98
C LEU A 19 9.48 7.99 -5.28
N ARG A 20 8.80 8.11 -6.42
CA ARG A 20 9.48 8.14 -7.71
C ARG A 20 10.39 9.38 -7.82
N ALA A 21 9.91 10.53 -7.39
CA ALA A 21 10.70 11.75 -7.37
C ALA A 21 11.94 11.62 -6.46
N ALA A 22 11.84 10.82 -5.40
CA ALA A 22 12.95 10.53 -4.50
C ALA A 22 13.93 9.48 -5.03
N GLY A 23 13.71 8.94 -6.23
CA GLY A 23 14.62 8.01 -6.88
C GLY A 23 14.33 6.53 -6.68
N HIS A 24 13.18 6.18 -6.09
CA HIS A 24 12.80 4.78 -5.89
C HIS A 24 12.13 4.20 -7.13
N GLU A 25 12.26 2.88 -7.30
CA GLU A 25 11.46 2.14 -8.26
C GLU A 25 10.08 1.93 -7.66
N VAL A 26 9.03 2.25 -8.43
CA VAL A 26 7.65 2.20 -7.94
C VAL A 26 6.81 1.32 -8.85
N LEU A 27 6.13 0.36 -8.24
CA LEU A 27 5.09 -0.47 -8.85
C LEU A 27 3.76 -0.04 -8.26
N LEU A 28 2.86 0.47 -9.09
CA LEU A 28 1.53 0.91 -8.66
C LEU A 28 0.49 -0.07 -9.16
N MET A 29 -0.24 -0.68 -8.24
CA MET A 29 -1.28 -1.68 -8.54
C MET A 29 -2.66 -1.06 -8.36
N GLU A 30 -3.52 -1.27 -9.34
CA GLU A 30 -4.90 -0.78 -9.31
C GLU A 30 -5.83 -1.77 -10.01
N GLN A 31 -6.96 -2.05 -9.39
CA GLN A 31 -7.95 -2.97 -9.91
C GLN A 31 -8.74 -2.39 -11.08
N ASN A 32 -9.03 -1.10 -11.03
CA ASN A 32 -9.90 -0.44 -12.01
C ASN A 32 -9.08 0.21 -13.13
N PRO A 33 -9.18 -0.29 -14.40
CA PRO A 33 -8.43 0.29 -15.51
C PRO A 33 -8.74 1.77 -15.77
N SER A 34 -9.94 2.23 -15.45
CA SER A 34 -10.32 3.63 -15.66
C SER A 34 -9.59 4.56 -14.71
N VAL A 35 -9.20 4.09 -13.54
CA VAL A 35 -8.38 4.86 -12.59
C VAL A 35 -7.00 5.11 -13.20
N LYS A 36 -6.37 4.08 -13.76
CA LYS A 36 -5.10 4.21 -14.46
C LYS A 36 -5.19 5.21 -15.61
N ALA A 37 -6.26 5.12 -16.41
CA ALA A 37 -6.44 5.98 -17.60
C ALA A 37 -6.53 7.46 -17.24
N ARG A 38 -7.05 7.80 -16.04
CA ARG A 38 -7.20 9.18 -15.59
C ARG A 38 -6.07 9.67 -14.71
N ALA A 39 -5.18 8.78 -14.29
CA ALA A 39 -4.14 9.11 -13.33
C ALA A 39 -3.02 9.92 -13.98
N GLU A 40 -2.51 10.91 -13.24
CA GLU A 40 -1.32 11.65 -13.60
C GLU A 40 -0.15 11.09 -12.78
N THR A 41 0.74 10.37 -13.44
CA THR A 41 1.90 9.77 -12.79
C THR A 41 3.20 10.22 -13.43
N ALA A 42 4.24 10.29 -12.61
CA ALA A 42 5.59 10.56 -13.07
C ALA A 42 6.08 9.45 -14.01
N ASP A 43 6.96 9.81 -14.93
CA ASP A 43 7.57 8.84 -15.83
C ASP A 43 8.34 7.77 -15.05
N GLY A 44 8.26 6.54 -15.52
CA GLY A 44 8.97 5.43 -14.92
C GLY A 44 8.22 4.68 -13.83
N ILE A 45 7.02 5.11 -13.46
CA ILE A 45 6.16 4.32 -12.57
C ILE A 45 5.60 3.15 -13.38
N GLU A 46 5.83 1.93 -12.86
CA GLU A 46 5.28 0.71 -13.44
C GLU A 46 3.85 0.51 -12.93
N TRP A 47 2.93 0.27 -13.84
CA TRP A 47 1.55 -0.02 -13.50
C TRP A 47 1.23 -1.50 -13.66
N HIS A 48 0.44 -2.03 -12.73
CA HIS A 48 -0.17 -3.33 -12.87
C HIS A 48 -1.67 -3.21 -12.59
N VAL A 49 -2.49 -3.50 -13.60
CA VAL A 49 -3.94 -3.51 -13.44
C VAL A 49 -4.37 -4.92 -13.05
N GLY A 50 -4.90 -5.06 -11.86
CA GLY A 50 -5.32 -6.34 -11.31
C GLY A 50 -5.75 -6.22 -9.86
N ASP A 51 -6.28 -7.32 -9.33
CA ASP A 51 -6.74 -7.39 -7.94
C ASP A 51 -5.59 -7.77 -7.01
N ALA A 52 -5.15 -6.83 -6.19
CA ALA A 52 -4.06 -7.05 -5.23
C ALA A 52 -4.45 -8.01 -4.09
N CYS A 53 -5.71 -8.40 -3.98
CA CYS A 53 -6.17 -9.42 -3.04
C CYS A 53 -6.04 -10.85 -3.61
N GLU A 54 -5.50 -11.00 -4.81
CA GLU A 54 -5.31 -12.30 -5.45
C GLU A 54 -3.82 -12.62 -5.63
N VAL A 55 -3.42 -13.81 -5.21
CA VAL A 55 -2.02 -14.26 -5.30
C VAL A 55 -1.51 -14.25 -6.74
N SER A 56 -2.33 -14.69 -7.69
CA SER A 56 -1.95 -14.71 -9.10
C SER A 56 -1.61 -13.31 -9.63
N SER A 57 -2.40 -12.32 -9.27
CA SER A 57 -2.18 -10.92 -9.67
C SER A 57 -0.90 -10.36 -9.07
N LEU A 58 -0.67 -10.61 -7.79
CA LEU A 58 0.55 -10.18 -7.11
C LEU A 58 1.80 -10.85 -7.71
N ARG A 59 1.69 -12.11 -8.10
CA ARG A 59 2.78 -12.83 -8.75
C ARG A 59 3.09 -12.26 -10.13
N GLU A 60 2.08 -12.00 -10.94
CA GLU A 60 2.24 -11.35 -12.25
C GLU A 60 2.89 -9.98 -12.13
N ALA A 61 2.53 -9.23 -11.10
CA ALA A 61 3.12 -7.91 -10.83
C ALA A 61 4.59 -7.98 -10.36
N GLY A 62 5.05 -9.15 -9.95
CA GLY A 62 6.42 -9.32 -9.47
C GLY A 62 6.64 -8.85 -8.05
N LEU A 63 5.65 -9.05 -7.18
CA LEU A 63 5.72 -8.57 -5.79
C LEU A 63 6.91 -9.14 -5.03
N GLU A 64 7.36 -10.34 -5.36
CA GLU A 64 8.53 -10.97 -4.72
C GLU A 64 9.82 -10.18 -4.88
N ARG A 65 9.87 -9.26 -5.83
CA ARG A 65 11.05 -8.39 -6.04
C ARG A 65 10.98 -7.08 -5.28
N CYS A 66 9.89 -6.84 -4.56
CA CYS A 66 9.70 -5.58 -3.84
C CYS A 66 10.28 -5.63 -2.43
N ASP A 67 10.86 -4.53 -2.00
CA ASP A 67 11.40 -4.37 -0.65
C ASP A 67 10.33 -3.95 0.33
N VAL A 68 9.36 -3.20 -0.15
CA VAL A 68 8.26 -2.63 0.64
C VAL A 68 6.97 -2.73 -0.15
N ILE A 69 5.88 -3.02 0.53
CA ILE A 69 4.54 -2.82 -0.01
C ILE A 69 3.75 -1.87 0.89
N VAL A 70 2.99 -0.99 0.28
CA VAL A 70 2.04 -0.11 0.96
C VAL A 70 0.64 -0.50 0.51
N ALA A 71 -0.15 -1.06 1.43
CA ALA A 71 -1.57 -1.34 1.18
C ALA A 71 -2.36 -0.06 1.47
N ALA A 72 -2.76 0.64 0.41
CA ALA A 72 -3.31 1.98 0.48
C ALA A 72 -4.67 2.12 -0.20
N THR A 73 -5.45 1.03 -0.27
CA THR A 73 -6.80 1.07 -0.81
C THR A 73 -7.77 1.76 0.17
N GLY A 74 -8.94 2.12 -0.31
CA GLY A 74 -10.00 2.69 0.54
C GLY A 74 -10.77 1.66 1.37
N ASP A 75 -10.35 0.40 1.39
CA ASP A 75 -11.03 -0.69 2.07
C ASP A 75 -10.10 -1.38 3.06
N ASP A 76 -10.46 -1.37 4.34
CA ASP A 76 -9.60 -1.95 5.39
C ASP A 76 -9.45 -3.47 5.27
N GLU A 77 -10.50 -4.19 4.86
CA GLU A 77 -10.42 -5.63 4.66
C GLU A 77 -9.44 -5.97 3.53
N ASP A 78 -9.51 -5.24 2.43
CA ASP A 78 -8.57 -5.42 1.31
C ASP A 78 -7.14 -5.16 1.76
N ASN A 79 -6.91 -4.10 2.53
CA ASN A 79 -5.58 -3.78 3.03
C ASN A 79 -5.02 -4.87 3.95
N LEU A 80 -5.85 -5.51 4.74
CA LEU A 80 -5.46 -6.66 5.57
C LEU A 80 -5.08 -7.87 4.72
N VAL A 81 -5.91 -8.19 3.72
CA VAL A 81 -5.65 -9.32 2.82
C VAL A 81 -4.36 -9.11 2.04
N ILE A 82 -4.18 -7.92 1.45
CA ILE A 82 -2.95 -7.57 0.70
C ILE A 82 -1.72 -7.74 1.59
N SER A 83 -1.79 -7.22 2.82
CA SER A 83 -0.68 -7.30 3.78
C SER A 83 -0.32 -8.74 4.12
N LEU A 84 -1.32 -9.56 4.40
CA LEU A 84 -1.11 -10.96 4.74
C LEU A 84 -0.48 -11.73 3.57
N LEU A 85 -1.01 -11.55 2.37
CA LEU A 85 -0.49 -12.21 1.17
C LEU A 85 0.94 -11.77 0.87
N ALA A 86 1.22 -10.48 0.97
CA ALA A 86 2.56 -9.95 0.74
C ALA A 86 3.59 -10.60 1.66
N LYS A 87 3.24 -10.80 2.92
CA LYS A 87 4.13 -11.39 3.91
C LYS A 87 4.27 -12.90 3.73
N GLN A 88 3.15 -13.61 3.63
CA GLN A 88 3.15 -15.07 3.63
C GLN A 88 3.52 -15.69 2.28
N GLU A 89 3.04 -15.11 1.18
CA GLU A 89 3.23 -15.70 -0.15
C GLU A 89 4.43 -15.13 -0.88
N PHE A 90 4.84 -13.90 -0.57
CA PHE A 90 5.90 -13.20 -1.32
C PHE A 90 7.07 -12.76 -0.45
N ALA A 91 6.99 -12.96 0.86
CA ALA A 91 8.05 -12.62 1.80
C ALA A 91 8.56 -11.18 1.65
N VAL A 92 7.67 -10.24 1.38
CA VAL A 92 8.03 -8.82 1.30
C VAL A 92 8.57 -8.37 2.67
N PRO A 93 9.79 -7.84 2.73
CA PRO A 93 10.43 -7.54 4.02
C PRO A 93 9.67 -6.53 4.89
N ARG A 94 9.01 -5.55 4.28
CA ARG A 94 8.31 -4.52 5.03
C ARG A 94 6.93 -4.26 4.43
N VAL A 95 5.91 -4.37 5.28
CA VAL A 95 4.52 -4.17 4.91
C VAL A 95 3.94 -3.02 5.73
N ILE A 96 3.49 -1.99 5.02
CA ILE A 96 2.87 -0.80 5.60
C ILE A 96 1.42 -0.76 5.13
N ALA A 97 0.48 -0.55 6.03
CA ALA A 97 -0.93 -0.53 5.68
C ALA A 97 -1.63 0.72 6.19
N ARG A 98 -2.48 1.27 5.32
CA ARG A 98 -3.38 2.36 5.66
C ARG A 98 -4.60 1.82 6.36
N VAL A 99 -4.98 2.45 7.47
CA VAL A 99 -6.23 2.18 8.17
C VAL A 99 -7.20 3.30 7.83
N ASN A 100 -8.32 2.96 7.18
CA ASN A 100 -9.34 3.94 6.80
C ASN A 100 -10.29 4.26 7.96
N HIS A 101 -10.66 3.24 8.74
CA HIS A 101 -11.54 3.38 9.88
C HIS A 101 -10.75 3.12 11.17
N PRO A 102 -10.57 4.13 12.04
CA PRO A 102 -9.73 3.98 13.24
C PRO A 102 -10.12 2.82 14.15
N GLN A 103 -11.40 2.48 14.20
CA GLN A 103 -11.88 1.35 15.01
C GLN A 103 -11.36 0.00 14.52
N ASN A 104 -10.82 -0.08 13.31
CA ASN A 104 -10.24 -1.30 12.75
C ASN A 104 -8.74 -1.43 13.00
N GLU A 105 -8.08 -0.40 13.54
CA GLU A 105 -6.62 -0.37 13.67
C GLU A 105 -6.07 -1.55 14.48
N TRP A 106 -6.81 -2.03 15.48
CA TRP A 106 -6.38 -3.15 16.31
C TRP A 106 -6.15 -4.45 15.53
N LEU A 107 -6.75 -4.58 14.33
CA LEU A 107 -6.53 -5.73 13.45
C LEU A 107 -5.20 -5.66 12.69
N PHE A 108 -4.66 -4.45 12.51
CA PHE A 108 -3.49 -4.20 11.67
C PHE A 108 -2.20 -4.45 12.45
N ASN A 109 -1.86 -5.72 12.60
CA ASN A 109 -0.69 -6.15 13.37
C ASN A 109 0.03 -7.29 12.64
N GLU A 110 1.01 -7.88 13.32
CA GLU A 110 1.83 -8.95 12.73
C GLU A 110 1.03 -10.20 12.36
N ASN A 111 -0.11 -10.48 13.00
CA ASN A 111 -0.96 -11.62 12.65
C ASN A 111 -1.52 -11.49 11.24
N TRP A 112 -1.70 -10.26 10.76
CA TRP A 112 -2.12 -9.94 9.40
C TRP A 112 -0.96 -9.53 8.50
N GLY A 113 0.28 -9.74 8.94
CA GLY A 113 1.46 -9.42 8.15
C GLY A 113 1.81 -7.94 8.12
N VAL A 114 1.20 -7.12 8.95
CA VAL A 114 1.42 -5.67 8.97
C VAL A 114 2.58 -5.33 9.90
N ASP A 115 3.61 -4.68 9.37
CA ASP A 115 4.73 -4.18 10.18
C ASP A 115 4.44 -2.80 10.76
N LEU A 116 3.81 -1.93 9.96
CA LEU A 116 3.41 -0.60 10.38
C LEU A 116 2.01 -0.29 9.85
N SER A 117 1.15 0.22 10.71
CA SER A 117 -0.16 0.73 10.31
C SER A 117 -0.23 2.24 10.51
N VAL A 118 -1.00 2.91 9.65
CA VAL A 118 -1.21 4.34 9.75
C VAL A 118 -2.70 4.63 9.74
N SER A 119 -3.19 5.14 10.87
CA SER A 119 -4.52 5.73 11.00
C SER A 119 -4.34 7.22 11.25
N THR A 120 -4.72 8.06 10.29
CA THR A 120 -4.52 9.51 10.40
C THR A 120 -5.15 10.11 11.66
N PRO A 121 -6.40 9.79 12.04
CA PRO A 121 -6.96 10.31 13.29
C PRO A 121 -6.17 9.92 14.55
N HIS A 122 -5.75 8.66 14.66
CA HIS A 122 -4.97 8.20 15.80
C HIS A 122 -3.58 8.84 15.84
N LEU A 123 -2.95 8.99 14.69
CA LEU A 123 -1.65 9.64 14.59
C LEU A 123 -1.72 11.10 15.05
N ILE A 124 -2.72 11.83 14.59
CA ILE A 124 -2.92 13.23 14.97
C ILE A 124 -3.16 13.33 16.49
N THR A 125 -4.02 12.47 17.03
CA THR A 125 -4.29 12.43 18.48
C THR A 125 -3.01 12.22 19.27
N ALA A 126 -2.19 11.25 18.86
CA ALA A 126 -0.93 10.95 19.52
C ALA A 126 0.04 12.15 19.50
N LEU A 127 0.12 12.84 18.35
CA LEU A 127 0.97 14.03 18.22
C LEU A 127 0.48 15.18 19.10
N VAL A 128 -0.83 15.37 19.21
CA VAL A 128 -1.40 16.39 20.12
C VAL A 128 -1.07 16.06 21.56
N GLU A 129 -1.20 14.81 21.97
CA GLU A 129 -0.87 14.38 23.34
C GLU A 129 0.60 14.59 23.66
N GLU A 130 1.51 14.35 22.72
CA GLU A 130 2.93 14.64 22.91
C GLU A 130 3.24 16.13 23.07
N ALA A 131 2.45 16.99 22.45
CA ALA A 131 2.65 18.43 22.49
C ALA A 131 2.23 19.06 23.83
N VAL A 132 1.52 18.34 24.68
CA VAL A 132 1.00 18.82 25.97
C VAL A 132 2.01 18.59 27.15
#